data_f4882b5ee4dc168c2d5c6df1e66b9d2f
#
_entry.id   f4882b5ee4dc168c2d5c6df1e66b9d2f
#
_cell.length_a   1.000
_cell.length_b   1.000
_cell.length_c   1.000
_cell.angle_alpha   90.00
_cell.angle_beta   90.00
_cell.angle_gamma   90.00
#
_symmetry.space_group_name_H-M   'P 1'
#
loop_
_entity.id
_entity.type
_entity.pdbx_description
1 polymer ?
#
loop_
_entity_poly.entity_id
_entity_poly.type
_entity_poly.pdbx_seq_one_letter_code
_entity_poly.pdbx_strand_id
1 'polypeptide(L)'
;MSDIVFIEQLTVNAILGILPEERITPQPVVVDLQLQVDSRAAAQSTRIEDTLDYADLAIKVQTLIIDGKYLLIETLINDIADLCLSAPEASGVTVEVRKPKALANAIVGLRIYLSLIHI
;
A
#
# COMPACT_ATOMS: atom_id res chain seq x y z
N MET A 1 14.75 14.27 -9.70
CA MET A 1 13.41 14.87 -9.62
C MET A 1 12.41 13.78 -9.37
N SER A 2 11.47 14.02 -8.47
CA SER A 2 10.51 13.00 -8.08
C SER A 2 9.11 13.43 -8.44
N ASP A 3 8.49 12.63 -9.30
CA ASP A 3 7.05 12.68 -9.50
C ASP A 3 6.40 11.70 -8.53
N ILE A 4 5.10 11.80 -8.35
CA ILE A 4 4.35 10.92 -7.46
C ILE A 4 3.25 10.23 -8.26
N VAL A 5 3.30 8.91 -8.31
CA VAL A 5 2.14 8.10 -8.67
C VAL A 5 1.42 7.74 -7.38
N PHE A 6 0.11 7.98 -7.33
CA PHE A 6 -0.63 7.68 -6.11
C PHE A 6 -1.86 6.83 -6.40
N ILE A 7 -2.19 5.99 -5.42
CA ILE A 7 -3.43 5.21 -5.39
C ILE A 7 -4.10 5.58 -4.08
N GLU A 8 -5.30 6.15 -4.15
CA GLU A 8 -6.01 6.63 -2.97
C GLU A 8 -7.23 5.75 -2.67
N GLN A 9 -7.44 5.49 -1.37
CA GLN A 9 -8.62 4.82 -0.86
C GLN A 9 -8.84 3.42 -1.47
N LEU A 10 -7.75 2.69 -1.68
CA LEU A 10 -7.84 1.29 -2.04
C LEU A 10 -8.43 0.54 -0.85
N THR A 11 -9.67 0.05 -1.01
CA THR A 11 -10.43 -0.53 0.08
C THR A 11 -10.57 -2.03 -0.11
N VAL A 12 -10.16 -2.79 0.91
CA VAL A 12 -10.14 -4.24 0.88
C VAL A 12 -10.75 -4.75 2.17
N ASN A 13 -11.69 -5.71 2.08
CA ASN A 13 -12.18 -6.41 3.26
C ASN A 13 -11.23 -7.55 3.58
N ALA A 14 -10.64 -7.52 4.78
CA ALA A 14 -9.61 -8.49 5.15
C ALA A 14 -9.56 -8.73 6.65
N ILE A 15 -8.99 -9.86 7.02
CA ILE A 15 -8.66 -10.18 8.41
C ILE A 15 -7.45 -9.35 8.80
N LEU A 16 -7.59 -8.52 9.84
CA LEU A 16 -6.51 -7.68 10.36
C LEU A 16 -6.78 -7.36 11.82
N GLY A 17 -5.89 -7.79 12.70
CA GLY A 17 -5.95 -7.49 14.12
C GLY A 17 -5.77 -8.71 15.02
N ILE A 18 -5.58 -8.45 16.31
CA ILE A 18 -5.29 -9.48 17.32
C ILE A 18 -6.52 -9.92 18.11
N LEU A 19 -7.61 -9.14 18.06
CA LEU A 19 -8.81 -9.47 18.83
C LEU A 19 -9.51 -10.69 18.23
N PRO A 20 -10.17 -11.53 19.07
CA PRO A 20 -10.83 -12.72 18.57
C PRO A 20 -11.78 -12.46 17.40
N GLU A 21 -12.56 -11.38 17.47
CA GLU A 21 -13.49 -11.00 16.40
C GLU A 21 -12.76 -10.61 15.12
N GLU A 22 -11.62 -9.93 15.26
CA GLU A 22 -10.80 -9.52 14.11
C GLU A 22 -10.18 -10.72 13.39
N ARG A 23 -10.00 -11.85 14.08
CA ARG A 23 -9.44 -13.06 13.49
C ARG A 23 -10.43 -13.85 12.66
N ILE A 24 -11.73 -13.62 12.83
CA ILE A 24 -12.78 -14.39 12.14
C ILE A 24 -13.65 -13.54 11.22
N THR A 25 -13.71 -12.23 11.44
CA THR A 25 -14.59 -11.34 10.66
C THR A 25 -13.76 -10.33 9.87
N PRO A 26 -13.78 -10.38 8.54
CA PRO A 26 -13.13 -9.37 7.72
C PRO A 26 -13.68 -7.98 8.00
N GLN A 27 -12.80 -6.99 7.92
CA GLN A 27 -13.17 -5.59 8.08
C GLN A 27 -12.60 -4.76 6.94
N PRO A 28 -13.14 -3.56 6.67
CA PRO A 28 -12.55 -2.67 5.69
C PRO A 28 -11.15 -2.24 6.11
N VAL A 29 -10.22 -2.38 5.18
CA VAL A 29 -8.85 -1.87 5.29
C VAL A 29 -8.67 -0.89 4.14
N VAL A 30 -8.33 0.34 4.45
CA VAL A 30 -8.18 1.40 3.45
C VAL A 30 -6.73 1.77 3.33
N VAL A 31 -6.20 1.69 2.11
CA VAL A 31 -4.79 1.93 1.84
C VAL A 31 -4.62 3.08 0.87
N ASP A 32 -3.73 4.00 1.22
CA ASP A 32 -3.25 5.06 0.32
C ASP A 32 -1.77 4.85 0.06
N LEU A 33 -1.39 4.94 -1.21
CA LEU A 33 -0.02 4.77 -1.66
C LEU A 33 0.44 6.01 -2.42
N GLN A 34 1.66 6.49 -2.14
CA GLN A 34 2.32 7.53 -2.92
C GLN A 34 3.71 7.02 -3.26
N LEU A 35 3.97 6.79 -4.54
CA LEU A 35 5.24 6.25 -5.01
C LEU A 35 6.04 7.31 -5.73
N GLN A 36 7.29 7.48 -5.34
CA GLN A 36 8.21 8.40 -6.01
C GLN A 36 8.76 7.72 -7.27
N VAL A 37 8.55 8.35 -8.40
CA VAL A 37 8.95 7.84 -9.72
C VAL A 37 9.53 8.96 -10.57
N ASP A 38 10.23 8.58 -11.63
CA ASP A 38 10.61 9.51 -12.71
C ASP A 38 9.72 9.18 -13.91
N SER A 39 8.82 10.08 -14.25
CA SER A 39 7.83 9.84 -15.31
C SER A 39 8.31 10.23 -16.71
N ARG A 40 9.53 10.74 -16.85
CA ARG A 40 10.00 11.34 -18.12
C ARG A 40 10.11 10.33 -19.23
N ALA A 41 10.65 9.15 -18.97
CA ALA A 41 10.81 8.11 -19.99
C ALA A 41 9.46 7.67 -20.54
N ALA A 42 8.49 7.41 -19.64
CA ALA A 42 7.14 7.01 -20.05
C ALA A 42 6.41 8.12 -20.80
N ALA A 43 6.60 9.37 -20.39
CA ALA A 43 6.00 10.52 -21.07
C ALA A 43 6.46 10.63 -22.53
N GLN A 44 7.72 10.28 -22.80
CA GLN A 44 8.29 10.34 -24.14
C GLN A 44 7.95 9.11 -24.99
N SER A 45 8.08 7.92 -24.42
CA SER A 45 7.90 6.67 -25.15
C SER A 45 6.43 6.27 -25.31
N THR A 46 5.57 6.67 -24.39
CA THR A 46 4.17 6.25 -24.29
C THR A 46 4.00 4.74 -24.10
N ARG A 47 5.03 4.04 -23.60
CA ARG A 47 5.03 2.60 -23.41
C ARG A 47 4.83 2.25 -21.93
N ILE A 48 3.96 1.24 -21.70
CA ILE A 48 3.68 0.77 -20.35
C ILE A 48 4.94 0.22 -19.67
N GLU A 49 5.89 -0.32 -20.43
CA GLU A 49 7.14 -0.88 -19.89
C GLU A 49 8.04 0.19 -19.26
N ASP A 50 7.84 1.45 -19.61
CA ASP A 50 8.64 2.57 -19.09
C ASP A 50 7.99 3.26 -17.90
N THR A 51 6.86 2.74 -17.41
CA THR A 51 6.14 3.34 -16.29
C THR A 51 5.81 2.30 -15.22
N LEU A 52 5.43 2.79 -14.04
CA LEU A 52 4.86 1.96 -13.00
C LEU A 52 3.46 1.53 -13.40
N ASP A 53 3.22 0.21 -13.49
CA ASP A 53 1.89 -0.33 -13.74
C ASP A 53 1.09 -0.31 -12.44
N TYR A 54 0.34 0.77 -12.21
CA TYR A 54 -0.42 0.94 -10.98
C TYR A 54 -1.57 -0.06 -10.85
N ALA A 55 -2.14 -0.53 -11.96
CA ALA A 55 -3.20 -1.53 -11.90
C ALA A 55 -2.68 -2.87 -11.41
N ASP A 56 -1.52 -3.30 -11.89
CA ASP A 56 -0.85 -4.51 -11.43
C ASP A 56 -0.46 -4.39 -9.97
N LEU A 57 0.10 -3.23 -9.57
CA LEU A 57 0.47 -2.98 -8.18
C LEU A 57 -0.74 -3.05 -7.25
N ALA A 58 -1.87 -2.45 -7.64
CA ALA A 58 -3.09 -2.47 -6.85
C ALA A 58 -3.57 -3.90 -6.60
N ILE A 59 -3.53 -4.76 -7.62
CA ILE A 59 -3.90 -6.18 -7.49
C ILE A 59 -2.97 -6.89 -6.51
N LYS A 60 -1.66 -6.66 -6.63
CA LYS A 60 -0.67 -7.29 -5.75
C LYS A 60 -0.86 -6.85 -4.29
N VAL A 61 -1.13 -5.57 -4.06
CA VAL A 61 -1.39 -5.06 -2.71
C VAL A 61 -2.65 -5.68 -2.13
N GLN A 62 -3.73 -5.76 -2.89
CA GLN A 62 -4.97 -6.39 -2.45
C GLN A 62 -4.75 -7.85 -2.07
N THR A 63 -4.04 -8.60 -2.90
CA THR A 63 -3.73 -10.01 -2.65
C THR A 63 -2.93 -10.16 -1.36
N LEU A 64 -1.91 -9.32 -1.17
CA LEU A 64 -1.10 -9.33 0.04
C LEU A 64 -1.96 -9.12 1.30
N ILE A 65 -2.86 -8.13 1.27
CA ILE A 65 -3.72 -7.80 2.40
C ILE A 65 -4.66 -8.97 2.73
N ILE A 66 -5.29 -9.55 1.71
CA ILE A 66 -6.27 -10.62 1.90
C ILE A 66 -5.59 -11.89 2.40
N ASP A 67 -4.51 -12.29 1.75
CA ASP A 67 -3.85 -13.56 2.04
C ASP A 67 -3.05 -13.54 3.33
N GLY A 68 -2.58 -12.37 3.74
CA GLY A 68 -1.67 -12.23 4.87
C GLY A 68 -2.30 -12.43 6.22
N LYS A 69 -3.58 -12.12 6.38
CA LYS A 69 -4.33 -12.23 7.64
C LYS A 69 -3.51 -11.68 8.81
N TYR A 70 -3.05 -10.47 8.67
CA TYR A 70 -2.07 -9.85 9.57
C TYR A 70 -2.62 -9.64 10.97
N LEU A 71 -1.76 -9.88 11.96
CA LEU A 71 -2.07 -9.59 13.36
C LEU A 71 -1.94 -8.10 13.67
N LEU A 72 -0.93 -7.44 13.10
CA LEU A 72 -0.63 -6.05 13.38
C LEU A 72 -0.58 -5.23 12.10
N ILE A 73 -1.08 -4.00 12.19
CA ILE A 73 -1.01 -3.04 11.10
C ILE A 73 0.45 -2.69 10.74
N GLU A 74 1.34 -2.73 11.72
CA GLU A 74 2.78 -2.47 11.55
C GLU A 74 3.43 -3.47 10.59
N THR A 75 3.12 -4.73 10.74
CA THR A 75 3.65 -5.78 9.86
C THR A 75 3.08 -5.61 8.45
N LEU A 76 1.77 -5.40 8.36
CA LEU A 76 1.10 -5.20 7.09
C LEU A 76 1.69 -4.02 6.31
N ILE A 77 1.83 -2.86 6.97
CA ILE A 77 2.26 -1.65 6.27
C ILE A 77 3.70 -1.76 5.78
N ASN A 78 4.57 -2.42 6.54
CA ASN A 78 5.94 -2.64 6.10
C ASN A 78 6.01 -3.62 4.92
N ASP A 79 5.19 -4.66 4.92
CA ASP A 79 5.12 -5.58 3.79
C ASP A 79 4.57 -4.90 2.53
N ILE A 80 3.58 -4.01 2.67
CA ILE A 80 3.08 -3.21 1.54
C ILE A 80 4.20 -2.33 0.99
N ALA A 81 4.94 -1.64 1.86
CA ALA A 81 6.03 -0.76 1.42
C ALA A 81 7.12 -1.55 0.68
N ASP A 82 7.51 -2.70 1.19
CA ASP A 82 8.49 -3.57 0.53
C ASP A 82 7.99 -4.03 -0.84
N LEU A 83 6.72 -4.39 -0.94
CA LEU A 83 6.12 -4.78 -2.22
C LEU A 83 6.17 -3.62 -3.22
N CYS A 84 5.81 -2.41 -2.79
CA CYS A 84 5.85 -1.22 -3.65
C CYS A 84 7.28 -0.94 -4.15
N LEU A 85 8.28 -1.06 -3.26
CA LEU A 85 9.68 -0.81 -3.60
C LEU A 85 10.30 -1.93 -4.42
N SER A 86 9.64 -3.07 -4.56
CA SER A 86 10.08 -4.12 -5.49
C SER A 86 9.89 -3.72 -6.95
N ALA A 87 9.04 -2.74 -7.22
CA ALA A 87 8.89 -2.18 -8.57
C ALA A 87 10.13 -1.33 -8.89
N PRO A 88 10.84 -1.61 -9.99
CA PRO A 88 12.09 -0.90 -10.30
C PRO A 88 11.90 0.59 -10.56
N GLU A 89 10.70 1.02 -10.92
CA GLU A 89 10.38 2.43 -11.18
C GLU A 89 10.26 3.26 -9.89
N ALA A 90 10.05 2.63 -8.74
CA ALA A 90 9.79 3.33 -7.49
C ALA A 90 11.09 3.52 -6.69
N SER A 91 11.39 4.75 -6.31
CA SER A 91 12.54 5.08 -5.46
C SER A 91 12.17 5.30 -4.00
N GLY A 92 10.92 5.53 -3.72
CA GLY A 92 10.39 5.70 -2.37
C GLY A 92 8.89 5.54 -2.36
N VAL A 93 8.33 5.26 -1.19
CA VAL A 93 6.89 5.09 -1.03
C VAL A 93 6.43 5.61 0.33
N THR A 94 5.31 6.34 0.31
CA THR A 94 4.52 6.62 1.51
C THR A 94 3.31 5.71 1.48
N VAL A 95 3.12 4.96 2.55
CA VAL A 95 1.98 4.06 2.73
C VAL A 95 1.19 4.50 3.94
N GLU A 96 -0.12 4.61 3.78
CA GLU A 96 -1.03 4.83 4.90
C GLU A 96 -2.05 3.70 4.90
N VAL A 97 -2.22 3.07 6.05
CA VAL A 97 -3.22 2.02 6.25
C VAL A 97 -4.17 2.46 7.34
N ARG A 98 -5.46 2.43 7.07
CA ARG A 98 -6.53 2.80 8.01
C ARG A 98 -7.46 1.64 8.25
N LYS A 99 -7.93 1.53 9.49
CA LYS A 99 -8.98 0.61 9.92
C LYS A 99 -10.19 1.44 10.37
N PRO A 100 -11.06 1.87 9.46
CA PRO A 100 -12.11 2.82 9.80
C PRO A 100 -13.15 2.28 10.79
N LYS A 101 -13.21 0.96 10.98
CA LYS A 101 -14.15 0.32 11.90
C LYS A 101 -13.52 -0.23 13.17
N ALA A 102 -12.22 0.01 13.40
CA ALA A 102 -11.54 -0.50 14.60
C ALA A 102 -12.03 0.17 15.88
N LEU A 103 -12.38 1.44 15.80
CA LEU A 103 -12.97 2.20 16.91
C LEU A 103 -14.31 2.75 16.49
N ALA A 104 -15.26 2.85 17.46
CA ALA A 104 -16.60 3.33 17.16
C ALA A 104 -16.63 4.83 16.84
N ASN A 105 -15.68 5.60 17.37
CA ASN A 105 -15.72 7.07 17.34
C ASN A 105 -14.48 7.71 16.75
N ALA A 106 -13.61 6.94 16.10
CA ALA A 106 -12.40 7.48 15.45
C ALA A 106 -11.93 6.54 14.35
N ILE A 107 -11.18 7.10 13.40
CA ILE A 107 -10.47 6.32 12.40
C ILE A 107 -9.03 6.15 12.90
N VAL A 108 -8.58 4.91 12.97
CA VAL A 108 -7.23 4.58 13.40
C VAL A 108 -6.42 4.08 12.21
N GLY A 109 -5.14 4.42 12.19
CA GLY A 109 -4.25 3.99 11.12
C GLY A 109 -2.79 4.24 11.43
N LEU A 110 -1.96 3.91 10.47
CA LEU A 110 -0.51 4.10 10.52
C LEU A 110 -0.04 4.61 9.18
N ARG A 111 0.93 5.52 9.17
CA ARG A 111 1.56 6.03 7.95
C ARG A 111 3.06 5.90 8.09
N ILE A 112 3.71 5.37 7.05
CA ILE A 112 5.17 5.28 7.01
C ILE A 112 5.69 5.81 5.67
N TYR A 113 6.96 6.23 5.68
CA TYR A 113 7.72 6.50 4.47
C TYR A 113 8.94 5.58 4.44
N LEU A 114 9.18 4.95 3.29
CA LEU A 114 10.34 4.09 3.08
C LEU A 114 10.95 4.41 1.72
N SER A 115 12.28 4.48 1.68
CA SER A 115 13.01 4.68 0.42
C SER A 115 14.16 3.70 0.32
N LEU A 116 14.67 3.53 -0.91
CA LEU A 116 15.83 2.65 -1.15
C LEU A 116 17.08 3.11 -0.39
N ILE A 117 17.16 4.40 -0.08
CA ILE A 117 18.31 4.96 0.67
C ILE A 117 18.32 4.46 2.12
N HIS A 118 17.17 4.12 2.67
CA HIS A 118 17.02 3.73 4.08
C HIS A 118 17.05 2.21 4.30
N ILE A 119 17.25 1.45 3.26
CA ILE A 119 17.23 -0.03 3.32
C ILE A 119 18.64 -0.60 3.52
#